data_bb7d975dc8fce2808a8220d3d8bae7e0
#
_entry.id   bb7d975dc8fce2808a8220d3d8bae7e0
#
_cell.length_a   1.000
_cell.length_b   1.000
_cell.length_c   1.000
_cell.angle_alpha   90.00
_cell.angle_beta   90.00
_cell.angle_gamma   90.00
#
_symmetry.space_group_name_H-M   'P 1'
#
loop_
_entity.id
_entity.type
_entity.pdbx_description
1 polymer ?
#
loop_
_entity_poly.entity_id
_entity_poly.type
_entity_poly.pdbx_seq_one_letter_code
_entity_poly.pdbx_strand_id
1 'polypeptide(L)'
;MSGITLENLKRGIDAALGRKESCLALTNAKVVDVMNCEVIPGATVVIDGGRIAAVLRGGEAKSVNARAVFDCGGKYLIPGLMDAHVHIESTLLTPGAFAAAVLPCGTTRVVADPHEIANVGGQLALRYMYDAAAGLPLSIHFALPSCVPCTPFEDAGAELTALDLEPFLHEEKTISLGEVMNCPGVLACDDDLLCKIRDARNAGLAVDGHSPGLAGSGLQAYAGCGILNDHECGTPEEMKDRIAAGMYVFIREGSAARNLEALLKGLTPANAHRCAFCTDDLHAGDILARGHINHILAKAVKAGIPAPVAVSMATINPASCYGLQGVGAIAPGYAADLCLLEDLVSFRVQDVWCAGRQVVRDGRLTADIPSCPVPAPLLDSVRLGDFGACALRLPVPSGKAHVICMQPRSLVTEDRVMPVATEDGCFAAGRNPGLCKVAVVERHKGSGKVGLGILGRYVGKGRFLGGALATSIAHDSHNIVCAGDSDEDMVAAIEAVARMHGGIALVRQGRILASLALPVGGLMSTETAGETARRQEA
;
A
#
# COMPACT_ATOMS: atom_id res chain seq x y z
N MET A 1 14.43 18.06 0.14
CA MET A 1 15.79 17.86 -0.48
C MET A 1 16.67 19.03 -0.07
N SER A 2 17.81 18.80 0.61
CA SER A 2 18.81 19.85 0.81
C SER A 2 19.19 20.41 -0.58
N GLY A 3 19.12 21.73 -0.73
CA GLY A 3 19.35 22.39 -2.04
C GLY A 3 20.66 21.98 -2.68
N ILE A 4 20.68 21.88 -4.00
CA ILE A 4 21.89 21.60 -4.79
C ILE A 4 22.88 22.73 -4.53
N THR A 5 24.02 22.42 -3.90
CA THR A 5 25.08 23.39 -3.66
C THR A 5 26.09 23.39 -4.80
N LEU A 6 26.77 24.53 -5.01
CA LEU A 6 27.85 24.61 -6.01
C LEU A 6 28.95 23.58 -5.72
N GLU A 7 29.22 23.29 -4.44
CA GLU A 7 30.23 22.30 -4.04
C GLU A 7 29.79 20.87 -4.45
N ASN A 8 28.54 20.52 -4.27
CA ASN A 8 27.99 19.22 -4.70
C ASN A 8 28.05 19.05 -6.23
N LEU A 9 27.79 20.13 -7.00
CA LEU A 9 27.91 20.09 -8.45
C LEU A 9 29.37 19.85 -8.89
N LYS A 10 30.33 20.61 -8.33
CA LYS A 10 31.77 20.44 -8.62
C LYS A 10 32.23 19.02 -8.24
N ARG A 11 31.84 18.54 -7.08
CA ARG A 11 32.17 17.19 -6.60
C ARG A 11 31.67 16.11 -7.56
N GLY A 12 30.43 16.22 -8.03
CA GLY A 12 29.84 15.27 -8.99
C GLY A 12 30.60 15.27 -10.33
N ILE A 13 30.98 16.46 -10.85
CA ILE A 13 31.75 16.59 -12.07
C ILE A 13 33.15 15.95 -11.91
N ASP A 14 33.85 16.23 -10.82
CA ASP A 14 35.19 15.68 -10.57
C ASP A 14 35.15 14.15 -10.38
N ALA A 15 34.14 13.61 -9.71
CA ALA A 15 33.92 12.17 -9.59
C ALA A 15 33.63 11.52 -10.95
N ALA A 16 32.79 12.15 -11.79
CA ALA A 16 32.47 11.65 -13.12
C ALA A 16 33.70 11.62 -14.06
N LEU A 17 34.58 12.61 -13.93
CA LEU A 17 35.80 12.72 -14.74
C LEU A 17 37.00 11.96 -14.13
N GLY A 18 36.83 11.27 -13.01
CA GLY A 18 37.91 10.55 -12.31
C GLY A 18 38.99 11.45 -11.70
N ARG A 19 38.74 12.77 -11.61
CA ARG A 19 39.69 13.76 -11.05
C ARG A 19 39.76 13.67 -9.52
N LYS A 20 38.72 13.14 -8.91
CA LYS A 20 38.60 12.90 -7.47
C LYS A 20 38.23 11.45 -7.23
N GLU A 21 38.72 10.88 -6.13
CA GLU A 21 38.28 9.57 -5.64
C GLU A 21 36.77 9.61 -5.28
N SER A 22 35.99 8.76 -5.93
CA SER A 22 34.56 8.57 -5.62
C SER A 22 34.36 7.65 -4.41
N CYS A 23 33.15 7.65 -3.84
CA CYS A 23 32.86 6.82 -2.67
C CYS A 23 32.80 5.32 -3.02
N LEU A 24 32.17 4.97 -4.14
CA LEU A 24 31.90 3.58 -4.54
C LEU A 24 31.87 3.46 -6.07
N ALA A 25 32.36 2.35 -6.58
CA ALA A 25 32.16 1.93 -7.96
C ALA A 25 31.56 0.52 -8.00
N LEU A 26 30.47 0.36 -8.73
CA LEU A 26 29.87 -0.95 -9.03
C LEU A 26 30.32 -1.34 -10.44
N THR A 27 31.22 -2.32 -10.53
CA THR A 27 31.89 -2.72 -11.79
C THR A 27 31.29 -3.98 -12.39
N ASN A 28 31.54 -4.22 -13.69
CA ASN A 28 31.13 -5.45 -14.37
C ASN A 28 29.62 -5.74 -14.26
N ALA A 29 28.78 -4.71 -14.37
CA ALA A 29 27.33 -4.82 -14.28
C ALA A 29 26.68 -4.89 -15.67
N LYS A 30 25.57 -5.62 -15.79
CA LYS A 30 24.60 -5.46 -16.87
C LYS A 30 23.56 -4.44 -16.39
N VAL A 31 23.76 -3.16 -16.74
CA VAL A 31 22.86 -2.08 -16.31
C VAL A 31 21.59 -2.09 -17.15
N VAL A 32 20.43 -2.10 -16.50
CA VAL A 32 19.14 -1.91 -17.17
C VAL A 32 18.90 -0.41 -17.33
N ASP A 33 18.98 0.05 -18.55
CA ASP A 33 18.65 1.41 -18.95
C ASP A 33 17.14 1.53 -19.17
N VAL A 34 16.45 2.09 -18.19
CA VAL A 34 14.99 2.27 -18.23
C VAL A 34 14.56 3.43 -19.13
N MET A 35 15.49 4.31 -19.52
CA MET A 35 15.21 5.44 -20.43
C MET A 35 15.11 4.97 -21.87
N ASN A 36 16.02 4.07 -22.30
CA ASN A 36 16.05 3.51 -23.64
C ASN A 36 15.44 2.10 -23.71
N CYS A 37 15.01 1.54 -22.57
CA CYS A 37 14.49 0.17 -22.44
C CYS A 37 15.47 -0.88 -23.00
N GLU A 38 16.77 -0.78 -22.67
CA GLU A 38 17.82 -1.69 -23.10
C GLU A 38 18.70 -2.18 -21.93
N VAL A 39 19.58 -3.14 -22.20
CA VAL A 39 20.56 -3.64 -21.23
C VAL A 39 21.96 -3.29 -21.72
N ILE A 40 22.74 -2.58 -20.90
CA ILE A 40 24.11 -2.17 -21.17
C ILE A 40 25.06 -3.17 -20.50
N PRO A 41 25.78 -4.02 -21.26
CA PRO A 41 26.68 -5.01 -20.69
C PRO A 41 28.02 -4.39 -20.24
N GLY A 42 28.60 -4.96 -19.17
CA GLY A 42 29.96 -4.62 -18.72
C GLY A 42 30.15 -3.17 -18.29
N ALA A 43 29.09 -2.53 -17.82
CA ALA A 43 29.13 -1.16 -17.35
C ALA A 43 29.74 -1.04 -15.95
N THR A 44 30.24 0.16 -15.63
CA THR A 44 30.65 0.56 -14.29
C THR A 44 29.83 1.78 -13.86
N VAL A 45 29.19 1.70 -12.70
CA VAL A 45 28.42 2.81 -12.10
C VAL A 45 29.26 3.44 -11.00
N VAL A 46 29.62 4.72 -11.19
CA VAL A 46 30.38 5.50 -10.22
C VAL A 46 29.43 6.28 -9.32
N ILE A 47 29.61 6.16 -8.03
CA ILE A 47 28.71 6.72 -7.01
C ILE A 47 29.51 7.63 -6.09
N ASP A 48 29.03 8.87 -5.91
CA ASP A 48 29.59 9.80 -4.94
C ASP A 48 28.47 10.65 -4.30
N GLY A 49 28.59 10.89 -2.99
CA GLY A 49 27.59 11.67 -2.24
C GLY A 49 26.16 11.15 -2.31
N GLY A 50 25.99 9.83 -2.42
CA GLY A 50 24.66 9.20 -2.52
C GLY A 50 23.99 9.32 -3.89
N ARG A 51 24.72 9.84 -4.91
CA ARG A 51 24.24 9.99 -6.28
C ARG A 51 25.15 9.29 -7.27
N ILE A 52 24.59 8.93 -8.39
CA ILE A 52 25.33 8.39 -9.54
C ILE A 52 26.10 9.54 -10.18
N ALA A 53 27.41 9.47 -10.20
CA ALA A 53 28.27 10.43 -10.86
C ALA A 53 28.43 10.10 -12.35
N ALA A 54 28.64 8.82 -12.70
CA ALA A 54 28.80 8.38 -14.07
C ALA A 54 28.34 6.93 -14.28
N VAL A 55 27.97 6.61 -15.52
CA VAL A 55 27.75 5.24 -16.01
C VAL A 55 28.72 5.03 -17.16
N LEU A 56 29.84 4.35 -16.89
CA LEU A 56 30.95 4.15 -17.83
C LEU A 56 30.73 2.86 -18.62
N ARG A 57 31.05 2.89 -19.92
CA ARG A 57 30.87 1.77 -20.86
C ARG A 57 32.20 1.39 -21.51
N GLY A 58 32.36 0.13 -21.86
CA GLY A 58 33.50 -0.36 -22.64
C GLY A 58 34.88 -0.10 -21.98
N GLY A 59 35.82 0.51 -22.72
CA GLY A 59 37.19 0.76 -22.26
C GLY A 59 37.28 1.71 -21.06
N GLU A 60 36.37 2.67 -20.95
CA GLU A 60 36.32 3.64 -19.83
C GLU A 60 36.02 2.98 -18.49
N ALA A 61 35.35 1.84 -18.51
CA ALA A 61 34.97 1.07 -17.30
C ALA A 61 36.19 0.39 -16.62
N LYS A 62 37.37 0.41 -17.23
CA LYS A 62 38.54 -0.36 -16.77
C LYS A 62 39.43 0.37 -15.74
N SER A 63 39.30 1.67 -15.60
CA SER A 63 40.08 2.47 -14.65
C SER A 63 39.20 3.45 -13.90
N VAL A 64 38.75 3.05 -12.74
CA VAL A 64 37.88 3.87 -11.88
C VAL A 64 38.63 4.25 -10.61
N ASN A 65 38.66 5.55 -10.32
CA ASN A 65 39.23 6.08 -9.07
C ASN A 65 38.12 6.08 -8.00
N ALA A 66 38.01 5.01 -7.22
CA ALA A 66 36.99 4.87 -6.15
C ALA A 66 37.58 4.25 -4.89
N ARG A 67 37.16 4.74 -3.74
CA ARG A 67 37.56 4.25 -2.41
C ARG A 67 37.11 2.80 -2.16
N ALA A 68 35.95 2.45 -2.65
CA ALA A 68 35.41 1.10 -2.59
C ALA A 68 34.99 0.65 -3.99
N VAL A 69 35.30 -0.61 -4.32
CA VAL A 69 34.91 -1.22 -5.60
C VAL A 69 34.15 -2.51 -5.28
N PHE A 70 32.98 -2.66 -5.88
CA PHE A 70 32.17 -3.85 -5.81
C PHE A 70 32.02 -4.46 -7.20
N ASP A 71 32.47 -5.70 -7.39
CA ASP A 71 32.28 -6.43 -8.64
C ASP A 71 30.90 -7.07 -8.69
N CYS A 72 30.07 -6.62 -9.62
CA CYS A 72 28.72 -7.16 -9.85
C CYS A 72 28.72 -8.56 -10.50
N GLY A 73 29.88 -9.09 -10.91
CA GLY A 73 30.02 -10.44 -11.45
C GLY A 73 29.23 -10.69 -12.73
N GLY A 74 29.00 -9.67 -13.55
CA GLY A 74 28.20 -9.76 -14.78
C GLY A 74 26.70 -9.91 -14.55
N LYS A 75 26.20 -9.63 -13.33
CA LYS A 75 24.80 -9.67 -12.98
C LYS A 75 24.07 -8.38 -13.37
N TYR A 76 22.74 -8.37 -13.23
CA TYR A 76 21.92 -7.25 -13.63
C TYR A 76 21.81 -6.21 -12.51
N LEU A 77 22.08 -4.97 -12.86
CA LEU A 77 21.91 -3.81 -11.97
C LEU A 77 20.72 -2.99 -12.49
N ILE A 78 19.70 -2.86 -11.66
CA ILE A 78 18.50 -2.08 -11.95
C ILE A 78 18.38 -0.90 -10.96
N PRO A 79 17.61 0.16 -11.28
CA PRO A 79 17.23 1.16 -10.28
C PRO A 79 16.48 0.49 -9.13
N GLY A 80 16.59 1.06 -7.93
CA GLY A 80 15.77 0.65 -6.81
C GLY A 80 14.27 0.72 -7.13
N LEU A 81 13.55 -0.32 -6.77
CA LEU A 81 12.12 -0.43 -7.10
C LEU A 81 11.30 0.57 -6.29
N MET A 82 10.23 1.06 -6.90
CA MET A 82 9.27 1.98 -6.30
C MET A 82 7.87 1.38 -6.36
N ASP A 83 7.22 1.31 -5.20
CA ASP A 83 5.78 1.04 -5.13
C ASP A 83 5.02 2.35 -5.31
N ALA A 84 4.16 2.40 -6.34
CA ALA A 84 3.47 3.62 -6.70
C ALA A 84 2.33 3.99 -5.74
N HIS A 85 1.78 3.01 -5.01
CA HIS A 85 0.69 3.19 -4.06
C HIS A 85 0.60 1.99 -3.11
N VAL A 86 0.64 2.25 -1.80
CA VAL A 86 0.57 1.21 -0.77
C VAL A 86 -0.07 1.75 0.51
N HIS A 87 -0.86 0.90 1.18
CA HIS A 87 -1.27 1.10 2.56
C HIS A 87 -0.36 0.27 3.47
N ILE A 88 0.55 0.94 4.20
CA ILE A 88 1.48 0.25 5.10
C ILE A 88 0.70 -0.52 6.17
N GLU A 89 -0.40 0.04 6.64
CA GLU A 89 -1.30 -0.53 7.63
C GLU A 89 -1.85 -1.89 7.20
N SER A 90 -2.21 -2.03 5.94
CA SER A 90 -2.71 -3.29 5.36
C SER A 90 -1.67 -4.41 5.36
N THR A 91 -0.39 -4.08 5.50
CA THR A 91 0.65 -5.10 5.75
C THR A 91 0.62 -5.63 7.18
N LEU A 92 -0.13 -5.01 8.06
CA LEU A 92 -0.18 -5.22 9.51
C LEU A 92 1.13 -4.86 10.22
N LEU A 93 2.00 -4.09 9.58
CA LEU A 93 3.34 -3.73 10.05
C LEU A 93 3.45 -2.23 10.30
N THR A 94 4.24 -1.84 11.30
CA THR A 94 4.68 -0.45 11.44
C THR A 94 5.64 -0.07 10.31
N PRO A 95 5.85 1.24 10.01
CA PRO A 95 6.75 1.67 8.93
C PRO A 95 8.16 1.08 9.00
N GLY A 96 8.72 0.92 10.20
CA GLY A 96 10.03 0.28 10.39
C GLY A 96 10.02 -1.21 10.06
N ALA A 97 9.03 -1.96 10.53
CA ALA A 97 8.89 -3.39 10.23
C ALA A 97 8.58 -3.63 8.74
N PHE A 98 7.78 -2.77 8.13
CA PHE A 98 7.53 -2.76 6.69
C PHE A 98 8.82 -2.54 5.89
N ALA A 99 9.61 -1.51 6.25
CA ALA A 99 10.89 -1.24 5.59
C ALA A 99 11.83 -2.47 5.65
N ALA A 100 11.90 -3.13 6.83
CA ALA A 100 12.69 -4.35 6.99
C ALA A 100 12.23 -5.51 6.08
N ALA A 101 10.94 -5.59 5.78
CA ALA A 101 10.36 -6.63 4.93
C ALA A 101 10.58 -6.37 3.43
N VAL A 102 10.46 -5.10 2.97
CA VAL A 102 10.46 -4.79 1.53
C VAL A 102 11.82 -4.46 0.95
N LEU A 103 12.78 -3.98 1.77
CA LEU A 103 14.15 -3.70 1.31
C LEU A 103 14.85 -4.95 0.73
N PRO A 104 14.76 -6.16 1.34
CA PRO A 104 15.27 -7.39 0.74
C PRO A 104 14.61 -7.78 -0.59
N CYS A 105 13.42 -7.24 -0.88
CA CYS A 105 12.72 -7.40 -2.15
C CYS A 105 13.15 -6.37 -3.21
N GLY A 106 14.10 -5.47 -2.88
CA GLY A 106 14.60 -4.44 -3.80
C GLY A 106 13.76 -3.17 -3.85
N THR A 107 12.68 -3.07 -3.07
CA THR A 107 11.90 -1.84 -2.97
C THR A 107 12.63 -0.85 -2.08
N THR A 108 13.06 0.27 -2.68
CA THR A 108 13.81 1.34 -1.99
C THR A 108 12.98 2.59 -1.77
N ARG A 109 11.79 2.64 -2.39
CA ARG A 109 10.90 3.79 -2.36
C ARG A 109 9.44 3.35 -2.42
N VAL A 110 8.57 4.05 -1.69
CA VAL A 110 7.12 3.81 -1.73
C VAL A 110 6.37 5.14 -1.63
N VAL A 111 5.14 5.16 -2.17
CA VAL A 111 4.15 6.20 -1.91
C VAL A 111 3.07 5.58 -1.04
N ALA A 112 3.03 5.97 0.22
CA ALA A 112 2.11 5.45 1.22
C ALA A 112 0.95 6.42 1.44
N ASP A 113 -0.29 5.90 1.36
CA ASP A 113 -1.50 6.64 1.76
C ASP A 113 -1.96 6.11 3.14
N PRO A 114 -1.71 6.86 4.22
CA PRO A 114 -2.01 6.44 5.58
C PRO A 114 -3.45 6.78 6.01
N HIS A 115 -4.44 6.69 5.10
CA HIS A 115 -5.82 7.03 5.43
C HIS A 115 -6.45 6.07 6.43
N GLU A 116 -6.01 4.80 6.45
CA GLU A 116 -6.54 3.81 7.37
C GLU A 116 -6.27 4.19 8.83
N ILE A 117 -5.03 4.46 9.19
CA ILE A 117 -4.71 4.89 10.57
C ILE A 117 -5.20 6.31 10.84
N ALA A 118 -5.32 7.16 9.81
CA ALA A 118 -5.90 8.48 9.93
C ALA A 118 -7.39 8.43 10.30
N ASN A 119 -8.16 7.45 9.79
CA ASN A 119 -9.54 7.19 10.22
C ASN A 119 -9.65 6.82 11.71
N VAL A 120 -8.58 6.31 12.32
CA VAL A 120 -8.54 5.95 13.74
C VAL A 120 -8.10 7.13 14.62
N GLY A 121 -6.98 7.79 14.26
CA GLY A 121 -6.29 8.72 15.14
C GLY A 121 -6.05 10.11 14.56
N GLY A 122 -6.62 10.43 13.38
CA GLY A 122 -6.56 11.75 12.76
C GLY A 122 -5.13 12.25 12.55
N GLN A 123 -4.91 13.53 12.80
CA GLN A 123 -3.59 14.19 12.67
C GLN A 123 -2.50 13.53 13.54
N LEU A 124 -2.84 13.01 14.73
CA LEU A 124 -1.88 12.32 15.58
C LEU A 124 -1.33 11.06 14.90
N ALA A 125 -2.21 10.31 14.23
CA ALA A 125 -1.82 9.11 13.50
C ALA A 125 -0.97 9.45 12.27
N LEU A 126 -1.33 10.50 11.53
CA LEU A 126 -0.50 10.99 10.43
C LEU A 126 0.90 11.38 10.93
N ARG A 127 0.99 12.17 12.01
CA ARG A 127 2.29 12.56 12.59
C ARG A 127 3.12 11.35 12.96
N TYR A 128 2.52 10.34 13.59
CA TYR A 128 3.20 9.08 13.90
C TYR A 128 3.78 8.40 12.64
N MET A 129 3.04 8.31 11.55
CA MET A 129 3.52 7.69 10.31
C MET A 129 4.72 8.45 9.73
N TYR A 130 4.68 9.80 9.75
CA TYR A 130 5.79 10.65 9.31
C TYR A 130 7.04 10.48 10.18
N ASP A 131 6.86 10.47 11.50
CA ASP A 131 7.95 10.32 12.45
C ASP A 131 8.56 8.91 12.37
N ALA A 132 7.72 7.88 12.23
CA ALA A 132 8.15 6.50 12.09
C ALA A 132 8.87 6.22 10.75
N ALA A 133 8.65 7.05 9.74
CA ALA A 133 9.38 7.00 8.46
C ALA A 133 10.72 7.78 8.51
N ALA A 134 11.00 8.51 9.60
CA ALA A 134 12.22 9.31 9.69
C ALA A 134 13.45 8.41 9.87
N GLY A 135 14.52 8.67 9.11
CA GLY A 135 15.81 7.96 9.23
C GLY A 135 15.80 6.52 8.70
N LEU A 136 14.69 6.02 8.15
CA LEU A 136 14.66 4.71 7.50
C LEU A 136 15.50 4.69 6.23
N PRO A 137 16.16 3.56 5.90
CA PRO A 137 16.81 3.40 4.60
C PRO A 137 15.81 3.38 3.43
N LEU A 138 14.58 2.93 3.67
CA LEU A 138 13.46 3.01 2.74
C LEU A 138 12.98 4.46 2.64
N SER A 139 12.88 5.01 1.43
CA SER A 139 12.26 6.32 1.21
C SER A 139 10.74 6.17 1.19
N ILE A 140 10.07 6.55 2.27
CA ILE A 140 8.61 6.61 2.35
C ILE A 140 8.19 8.04 2.03
N HIS A 141 7.44 8.20 0.94
CA HIS A 141 6.69 9.41 0.61
C HIS A 141 5.24 9.22 1.02
N PHE A 142 4.57 10.30 1.35
CA PHE A 142 3.18 10.26 1.79
C PHE A 142 2.25 10.94 0.81
N ALA A 143 1.13 10.27 0.58
CA ALA A 143 -0.08 10.83 0.01
C ALA A 143 -1.00 11.21 1.19
N LEU A 144 -1.38 12.49 1.30
CA LEU A 144 -2.26 12.95 2.39
C LEU A 144 -3.67 12.40 2.19
N PRO A 145 -4.30 11.81 3.20
CA PRO A 145 -5.65 11.26 3.08
C PRO A 145 -6.68 12.29 2.61
N SER A 146 -7.31 12.05 1.48
CA SER A 146 -8.32 12.95 0.92
C SER A 146 -9.68 12.81 1.59
N CYS A 147 -10.02 11.59 2.01
CA CYS A 147 -11.35 11.19 2.48
C CYS A 147 -11.26 10.48 3.83
N VAL A 148 -11.38 11.21 4.93
CA VAL A 148 -11.45 10.71 6.30
C VAL A 148 -12.62 11.38 7.00
N PRO A 149 -13.73 10.65 7.22
CA PRO A 149 -14.05 9.32 6.70
C PRO A 149 -14.27 9.29 5.18
N CYS A 150 -14.29 8.09 4.59
CA CYS A 150 -14.53 7.88 3.17
C CYS A 150 -15.93 8.35 2.74
N THR A 151 -16.92 8.15 3.58
CA THR A 151 -18.31 8.58 3.36
C THR A 151 -18.90 9.23 4.61
N PRO A 152 -19.95 10.08 4.46
CA PRO A 152 -20.61 10.71 5.61
C PRO A 152 -21.48 9.74 6.43
N PHE A 153 -21.62 8.48 6.02
CA PHE A 153 -22.43 7.48 6.69
C PHE A 153 -21.65 6.68 7.74
N GLU A 154 -20.33 6.83 7.77
CA GLU A 154 -19.44 6.04 8.61
C GLU A 154 -19.14 6.71 9.95
N ASP A 155 -19.09 5.90 11.00
CA ASP A 155 -18.59 6.34 12.31
C ASP A 155 -17.07 6.07 12.37
N ALA A 156 -16.25 7.08 12.03
CA ALA A 156 -14.79 7.02 12.13
C ALA A 156 -14.26 7.59 13.44
N GLY A 157 -13.00 7.31 13.75
CA GLY A 157 -12.29 7.86 14.90
C GLY A 157 -11.94 9.34 14.74
N ALA A 158 -11.79 9.79 13.51
CA ALA A 158 -11.50 11.18 13.17
C ALA A 158 -12.25 11.63 11.91
N GLU A 159 -12.31 12.94 11.75
CA GLU A 159 -12.70 13.62 10.52
C GLU A 159 -11.57 14.59 10.17
N LEU A 160 -11.10 14.57 8.93
CA LEU A 160 -10.04 15.45 8.46
C LEU A 160 -10.58 16.36 7.35
N THR A 161 -10.68 17.64 7.67
CA THR A 161 -11.04 18.71 6.73
C THR A 161 -9.80 19.22 5.98
N ALA A 162 -9.99 20.09 4.98
CA ALA A 162 -8.88 20.76 4.29
C ALA A 162 -7.97 21.53 5.27
N LEU A 163 -8.56 22.14 6.29
CA LEU A 163 -7.81 22.87 7.33
C LEU A 163 -6.95 21.94 8.19
N ASP A 164 -7.43 20.73 8.48
CA ASP A 164 -6.68 19.74 9.26
C ASP A 164 -5.47 19.18 8.50
N LEU A 165 -5.48 19.19 7.18
CA LEU A 165 -4.38 18.72 6.33
C LEU A 165 -3.34 19.81 6.04
N GLU A 166 -3.68 21.09 6.21
CA GLU A 166 -2.79 22.21 5.90
C GLU A 166 -1.39 22.10 6.52
N PRO A 167 -1.20 21.66 7.79
CA PRO A 167 0.13 21.52 8.38
C PRO A 167 1.03 20.48 7.70
N PHE A 168 0.46 19.55 6.94
CA PHE A 168 1.17 18.46 6.26
C PHE A 168 1.48 18.76 4.79
N LEU A 169 0.81 19.74 4.16
CA LEU A 169 0.96 20.04 2.73
C LEU A 169 2.40 20.41 2.33
N HIS A 170 3.17 20.97 3.23
CA HIS A 170 4.53 21.46 2.97
C HIS A 170 5.62 20.59 3.62
N GLU A 171 5.25 19.44 4.19
CA GLU A 171 6.22 18.48 4.72
C GLU A 171 7.05 17.88 3.56
N GLU A 172 8.36 17.74 3.75
CA GLU A 172 9.28 17.27 2.70
C GLU A 172 8.88 15.91 2.11
N LYS A 173 8.25 15.06 2.91
CA LYS A 173 7.83 13.72 2.50
C LYS A 173 6.45 13.68 1.85
N THR A 174 5.68 14.75 1.90
CA THR A 174 4.37 14.84 1.24
C THR A 174 4.57 15.09 -0.25
N ILE A 175 4.04 14.23 -1.10
CA ILE A 175 4.16 14.36 -2.55
C ILE A 175 2.82 14.35 -3.29
N SER A 176 1.75 13.92 -2.61
CA SER A 176 0.41 13.93 -3.20
C SER A 176 -0.68 14.13 -2.15
N LEU A 177 -1.87 14.48 -2.60
CA LEU A 177 -3.12 14.20 -1.92
C LEU A 177 -3.49 12.75 -2.24
N GLY A 178 -3.83 11.96 -1.24
CA GLY A 178 -4.14 10.55 -1.34
C GLY A 178 -5.39 10.27 -2.16
N GLU A 179 -5.65 9.01 -2.37
CA GLU A 179 -6.72 8.55 -3.25
C GLU A 179 -8.06 9.23 -2.98
N VAL A 180 -8.59 9.90 -4.01
CA VAL A 180 -9.87 10.60 -3.94
C VAL A 180 -11.00 9.59 -4.13
N MET A 181 -11.33 8.85 -3.06
CA MET A 181 -12.35 7.80 -3.05
C MET A 181 -13.76 8.34 -3.21
N ASN A 182 -14.05 9.53 -2.69
CA ASN A 182 -15.38 10.14 -2.78
C ASN A 182 -15.65 10.73 -4.17
N CYS A 183 -15.67 9.88 -5.20
CA CYS A 183 -16.06 10.30 -6.56
C CYS A 183 -17.43 11.01 -6.60
N PRO A 184 -18.48 10.54 -5.90
CA PRO A 184 -19.74 11.26 -5.83
C PRO A 184 -19.59 12.69 -5.28
N GLY A 185 -18.74 12.90 -4.28
CA GLY A 185 -18.44 14.23 -3.74
C GLY A 185 -17.79 15.15 -4.76
N VAL A 186 -16.82 14.65 -5.54
CA VAL A 186 -16.23 15.43 -6.66
C VAL A 186 -17.31 15.83 -7.66
N LEU A 187 -18.15 14.88 -8.10
CA LEU A 187 -19.20 15.13 -9.08
C LEU A 187 -20.33 16.03 -8.54
N ALA A 188 -20.54 16.04 -7.23
CA ALA A 188 -21.50 16.91 -6.55
C ALA A 188 -20.91 18.28 -6.17
N CYS A 189 -19.63 18.53 -6.47
CA CYS A 189 -18.90 19.74 -6.11
C CYS A 189 -18.83 19.97 -4.58
N ASP A 190 -18.50 18.94 -3.81
CA ASP A 190 -18.29 19.05 -2.36
C ASP A 190 -17.17 20.06 -2.07
N ASP A 191 -17.49 21.10 -1.30
CA ASP A 191 -16.60 22.23 -1.08
C ASP A 191 -15.32 21.84 -0.31
N ASP A 192 -15.39 21.00 0.72
CA ASP A 192 -14.20 20.60 1.49
C ASP A 192 -13.27 19.73 0.65
N LEU A 193 -13.82 18.75 -0.05
CA LEU A 193 -13.04 17.87 -0.92
C LEU A 193 -12.37 18.65 -2.05
N LEU A 194 -13.09 19.60 -2.68
CA LEU A 194 -12.51 20.46 -3.72
C LEU A 194 -11.48 21.44 -3.15
N CYS A 195 -11.62 21.89 -1.89
CA CYS A 195 -10.59 22.65 -1.20
C CYS A 195 -9.32 21.82 -1.00
N LYS A 196 -9.41 20.57 -0.55
CA LYS A 196 -8.25 19.66 -0.43
C LYS A 196 -7.52 19.49 -1.77
N ILE A 197 -8.25 19.23 -2.84
CA ILE A 197 -7.68 19.10 -4.20
C ILE A 197 -7.00 20.40 -4.63
N ARG A 198 -7.66 21.55 -4.46
CA ARG A 198 -7.10 22.87 -4.77
C ARG A 198 -5.82 23.14 -4.01
N ASP A 199 -5.81 22.89 -2.71
CA ASP A 199 -4.69 23.25 -1.83
C ASP A 199 -3.48 22.35 -2.10
N ALA A 200 -3.68 21.05 -2.32
CA ALA A 200 -2.65 20.13 -2.77
C ALA A 200 -2.02 20.60 -4.11
N ARG A 201 -2.85 20.93 -5.11
CA ARG A 201 -2.36 21.41 -6.40
C ARG A 201 -1.64 22.75 -6.31
N ASN A 202 -2.11 23.67 -5.46
CA ASN A 202 -1.43 24.94 -5.22
C ASN A 202 -0.08 24.76 -4.51
N ALA A 203 0.05 23.71 -3.68
CA ALA A 203 1.32 23.31 -3.06
C ALA A 203 2.25 22.57 -4.05
N GLY A 204 1.81 22.31 -5.29
CA GLY A 204 2.59 21.59 -6.30
C GLY A 204 2.59 20.08 -6.12
N LEU A 205 1.66 19.54 -5.33
CA LEU A 205 1.50 18.12 -5.08
C LEU A 205 0.66 17.47 -6.19
N ALA A 206 0.88 16.18 -6.42
CA ALA A 206 -0.01 15.35 -7.22
C ALA A 206 -1.35 15.15 -6.50
N VAL A 207 -2.34 14.62 -7.21
CA VAL A 207 -3.62 14.19 -6.63
C VAL A 207 -3.88 12.77 -7.11
N ASP A 208 -3.98 11.83 -6.20
CA ASP A 208 -4.18 10.43 -6.50
C ASP A 208 -5.67 10.11 -6.62
N GLY A 209 -6.00 9.16 -7.48
CA GLY A 209 -7.37 8.76 -7.76
C GLY A 209 -7.70 7.36 -7.30
N HIS A 210 -9.00 7.17 -7.07
CA HIS A 210 -9.64 5.90 -6.76
C HIS A 210 -11.06 5.96 -7.36
N SER A 211 -11.24 5.40 -8.56
CA SER A 211 -12.48 5.62 -9.32
C SER A 211 -13.05 4.33 -9.93
N PRO A 212 -13.38 3.30 -9.10
CA PRO A 212 -13.91 2.05 -9.62
C PRO A 212 -15.19 2.26 -10.42
N GLY A 213 -15.23 1.74 -11.66
CA GLY A 213 -16.40 1.80 -12.53
C GLY A 213 -16.79 3.19 -13.05
N LEU A 214 -16.04 4.26 -12.71
CA LEU A 214 -16.33 5.60 -13.22
C LEU A 214 -16.00 5.70 -14.71
N ALA A 215 -16.92 6.24 -15.50
CA ALA A 215 -16.79 6.30 -16.97
C ALA A 215 -17.45 7.57 -17.56
N GLY A 216 -17.27 7.78 -18.86
CA GLY A 216 -17.92 8.85 -19.62
C GLY A 216 -17.64 10.24 -19.07
N SER A 217 -18.68 11.09 -18.99
CA SER A 217 -18.55 12.47 -18.49
C SER A 217 -18.12 12.55 -17.02
N GLY A 218 -18.47 11.55 -16.20
CA GLY A 218 -18.02 11.46 -14.81
C GLY A 218 -16.50 11.32 -14.71
N LEU A 219 -15.89 10.44 -15.51
CA LEU A 219 -14.44 10.30 -15.59
C LEU A 219 -13.77 11.59 -16.09
N GLN A 220 -14.36 12.25 -17.09
CA GLN A 220 -13.82 13.51 -17.61
C GLN A 220 -13.85 14.62 -16.54
N ALA A 221 -14.93 14.72 -15.77
CA ALA A 221 -15.04 15.68 -14.67
C ALA A 221 -14.02 15.38 -13.56
N TYR A 222 -13.89 14.11 -13.18
CA TYR A 222 -12.96 13.64 -12.16
C TYR A 222 -11.49 13.91 -12.54
N ALA A 223 -11.07 13.52 -13.74
CA ALA A 223 -9.73 13.82 -14.26
C ALA A 223 -9.53 15.34 -14.45
N GLY A 224 -10.58 16.07 -14.86
CA GLY A 224 -10.55 17.53 -15.05
C GLY A 224 -10.27 18.32 -13.77
N CYS A 225 -10.56 17.77 -12.59
CA CYS A 225 -10.15 18.36 -11.30
C CYS A 225 -8.64 18.28 -11.06
N GLY A 226 -7.89 17.56 -11.89
CA GLY A 226 -6.44 17.38 -11.79
C GLY A 226 -6.02 16.12 -11.07
N ILE A 227 -6.95 15.17 -10.92
CA ILE A 227 -6.64 13.82 -10.42
C ILE A 227 -5.82 13.10 -11.48
N LEU A 228 -4.63 12.61 -11.07
CA LEU A 228 -3.55 12.28 -12.00
C LEU A 228 -3.41 10.80 -12.28
N ASN A 229 -3.88 9.93 -11.40
CA ASN A 229 -3.76 8.47 -11.54
C ASN A 229 -5.01 7.73 -11.07
N ASP A 230 -5.07 6.42 -11.31
CA ASP A 230 -6.09 5.51 -10.81
C ASP A 230 -5.51 4.09 -10.73
N HIS A 231 -5.78 3.36 -9.64
CA HIS A 231 -5.37 1.97 -9.42
C HIS A 231 -6.55 0.98 -9.42
N GLU A 232 -7.78 1.47 -9.62
CA GLU A 232 -9.02 0.69 -9.53
C GLU A 232 -9.51 0.11 -10.86
N CYS A 233 -8.77 0.31 -11.96
CA CYS A 233 -9.13 -0.29 -13.23
C CYS A 233 -9.20 -1.81 -13.14
N GLY A 234 -10.31 -2.40 -13.56
CA GLY A 234 -10.50 -3.86 -13.64
C GLY A 234 -10.32 -4.43 -15.03
N THR A 235 -10.44 -3.59 -16.08
CA THR A 235 -10.43 -4.02 -17.47
C THR A 235 -9.45 -3.21 -18.34
N PRO A 236 -8.98 -3.78 -19.47
CA PRO A 236 -8.16 -3.05 -20.44
C PRO A 236 -8.86 -1.81 -21.03
N GLU A 237 -10.16 -1.83 -21.13
CA GLU A 237 -10.98 -0.72 -21.63
C GLU A 237 -10.96 0.44 -20.62
N GLU A 238 -11.23 0.17 -19.34
CA GLU A 238 -11.12 1.18 -18.28
C GLU A 238 -9.72 1.80 -18.23
N MET A 239 -8.67 0.98 -18.33
CA MET A 239 -7.28 1.45 -18.39
C MET A 239 -7.06 2.43 -19.55
N LYS A 240 -7.57 2.12 -20.75
CA LYS A 240 -7.44 2.99 -21.92
C LYS A 240 -8.20 4.31 -21.73
N ASP A 241 -9.39 4.27 -21.13
CA ASP A 241 -10.19 5.45 -20.86
C ASP A 241 -9.50 6.42 -19.89
N ARG A 242 -8.86 5.91 -18.81
CA ARG A 242 -8.05 6.74 -17.89
C ARG A 242 -6.86 7.35 -18.59
N ILE A 243 -6.13 6.56 -19.37
CA ILE A 243 -4.97 7.08 -20.12
C ILE A 243 -5.41 8.13 -21.15
N ALA A 244 -6.53 7.92 -21.83
CA ALA A 244 -7.10 8.91 -22.77
C ALA A 244 -7.57 10.19 -22.06
N ALA A 245 -8.00 10.10 -20.79
CA ALA A 245 -8.31 11.25 -19.95
C ALA A 245 -7.05 11.95 -19.38
N GLY A 246 -5.84 11.50 -19.75
CA GLY A 246 -4.56 12.09 -19.32
C GLY A 246 -4.01 11.51 -18.02
N MET A 247 -4.66 10.52 -17.44
CA MET A 247 -4.25 9.91 -16.17
C MET A 247 -3.15 8.85 -16.36
N TYR A 248 -2.45 8.55 -15.28
CA TYR A 248 -1.65 7.32 -15.13
C TYR A 248 -2.54 6.19 -14.64
N VAL A 249 -2.16 4.95 -14.94
CA VAL A 249 -2.81 3.76 -14.39
C VAL A 249 -1.80 2.97 -13.58
N PHE A 250 -2.13 2.74 -12.31
CA PHE A 250 -1.34 1.86 -11.46
C PHE A 250 -1.93 0.46 -11.49
N ILE A 251 -1.13 -0.48 -11.97
CA ILE A 251 -1.51 -1.89 -12.12
C ILE A 251 -1.23 -2.60 -10.81
N ARG A 252 -2.30 -3.04 -10.17
CA ARG A 252 -2.29 -3.54 -8.80
C ARG A 252 -2.11 -5.05 -8.70
N GLU A 253 -1.28 -5.50 -7.74
CA GLU A 253 -1.13 -6.90 -7.36
C GLU A 253 -1.00 -7.03 -5.83
N GLY A 254 -2.13 -6.91 -5.15
CA GLY A 254 -2.24 -7.01 -3.69
C GLY A 254 -2.53 -8.44 -3.19
N SER A 255 -2.91 -8.57 -1.94
CA SER A 255 -3.32 -9.85 -1.35
C SER A 255 -4.70 -10.28 -1.83
N ALA A 256 -5.68 -9.38 -1.81
CA ALA A 256 -7.06 -9.61 -2.23
C ALA A 256 -7.33 -9.09 -3.64
N ALA A 257 -7.03 -7.84 -3.91
CA ALA A 257 -7.29 -7.19 -5.19
C ALA A 257 -6.10 -7.37 -6.14
N ARG A 258 -6.36 -7.99 -7.31
CA ARG A 258 -5.35 -8.36 -8.29
C ARG A 258 -5.89 -8.15 -9.69
N ASN A 259 -5.43 -7.10 -10.36
CA ASN A 259 -5.83 -6.80 -11.73
C ASN A 259 -4.67 -6.86 -12.74
N LEU A 260 -3.46 -7.25 -12.29
CA LEU A 260 -2.26 -7.34 -13.13
C LEU A 260 -2.51 -8.14 -14.43
N GLU A 261 -2.97 -9.39 -14.31
CA GLU A 261 -3.17 -10.26 -15.49
C GLU A 261 -4.22 -9.74 -16.48
N ALA A 262 -5.23 -9.01 -15.98
CA ALA A 262 -6.25 -8.40 -16.83
C ALA A 262 -5.67 -7.18 -17.57
N LEU A 263 -5.02 -6.27 -16.85
CA LEU A 263 -4.57 -5.00 -17.40
C LEU A 263 -3.35 -5.13 -18.32
N LEU A 264 -2.47 -6.12 -18.09
CA LEU A 264 -1.35 -6.40 -19.00
C LEU A 264 -1.81 -6.69 -20.43
N LYS A 265 -3.04 -7.17 -20.65
CA LYS A 265 -3.61 -7.36 -21.99
C LYS A 265 -3.89 -6.05 -22.72
N GLY A 266 -4.07 -4.96 -22.00
CA GLY A 266 -4.25 -3.62 -22.54
C GLY A 266 -2.95 -2.83 -22.71
N LEU A 267 -1.83 -3.37 -22.19
CA LEU A 267 -0.53 -2.70 -22.25
C LEU A 267 0.05 -2.77 -23.66
N THR A 268 0.57 -1.66 -24.15
CA THR A 268 1.23 -1.52 -25.43
C THR A 268 2.49 -0.67 -25.30
N PRO A 269 3.44 -0.73 -26.24
CA PRO A 269 4.62 0.16 -26.21
C PRO A 269 4.25 1.66 -26.15
N ALA A 270 3.09 2.03 -26.72
CA ALA A 270 2.65 3.41 -26.77
C ALA A 270 2.09 3.92 -25.44
N ASN A 271 1.54 3.06 -24.58
CA ASN A 271 0.91 3.47 -23.31
C ASN A 271 1.69 3.05 -22.07
N ALA A 272 2.72 2.20 -22.21
CA ALA A 272 3.49 1.68 -21.08
C ALA A 272 4.08 2.79 -20.19
N HIS A 273 4.46 3.93 -20.77
CA HIS A 273 4.99 5.09 -20.03
C HIS A 273 3.96 5.77 -19.12
N ARG A 274 2.67 5.47 -19.29
CA ARG A 274 1.56 5.94 -18.43
C ARG A 274 1.12 4.90 -17.42
N CYS A 275 1.83 3.78 -17.32
CA CYS A 275 1.50 2.71 -16.39
C CYS A 275 2.62 2.54 -15.36
N ALA A 276 2.23 2.26 -14.11
CA ALA A 276 3.15 1.89 -13.04
C ALA A 276 2.60 0.67 -12.29
N PHE A 277 3.42 0.03 -11.47
CA PHE A 277 3.00 -1.05 -10.58
C PHE A 277 2.79 -0.54 -9.16
N CYS A 278 1.80 -1.12 -8.48
CA CYS A 278 1.54 -0.90 -7.06
C CYS A 278 1.10 -2.20 -6.36
N THR A 279 1.23 -2.21 -5.04
CA THR A 279 0.73 -3.33 -4.22
C THR A 279 -0.63 -3.03 -3.61
N ASP A 280 -0.92 -1.77 -3.27
CA ASP A 280 -2.12 -1.39 -2.56
C ASP A 280 -2.20 -2.14 -1.21
N ASP A 281 -3.14 -3.04 -1.02
CA ASP A 281 -3.30 -3.89 0.16
C ASP A 281 -2.50 -5.20 0.03
N LEU A 282 -1.32 -5.26 0.62
CA LEU A 282 -0.47 -6.46 0.58
C LEU A 282 -0.08 -6.90 1.99
N HIS A 283 -0.44 -8.11 2.39
CA HIS A 283 -0.15 -8.64 3.72
C HIS A 283 1.32 -9.04 3.90
N ALA A 284 1.83 -8.94 5.14
CA ALA A 284 3.21 -9.32 5.49
C ALA A 284 3.56 -10.76 5.09
N GLY A 285 2.64 -11.71 5.24
CA GLY A 285 2.83 -13.10 4.82
C GLY A 285 3.09 -13.24 3.33
N ASP A 286 2.38 -12.48 2.51
CA ASP A 286 2.57 -12.45 1.06
C ASP A 286 3.91 -11.83 0.65
N ILE A 287 4.33 -10.75 1.33
CA ILE A 287 5.65 -10.12 1.11
C ILE A 287 6.76 -11.14 1.38
N LEU A 288 6.71 -11.82 2.51
CA LEU A 288 7.75 -12.79 2.90
C LEU A 288 7.75 -14.05 2.02
N ALA A 289 6.58 -14.51 1.59
CA ALA A 289 6.47 -15.73 0.79
C ALA A 289 6.78 -15.53 -0.70
N ARG A 290 6.42 -14.37 -1.26
CA ARG A 290 6.45 -14.13 -2.71
C ARG A 290 7.34 -12.96 -3.13
N GLY A 291 7.57 -12.00 -2.24
CA GLY A 291 8.22 -10.73 -2.53
C GLY A 291 7.23 -9.57 -2.63
N HIS A 292 7.72 -8.43 -3.06
CA HIS A 292 7.00 -7.16 -3.18
C HIS A 292 6.90 -6.76 -4.66
N ILE A 293 7.34 -5.56 -5.05
CA ILE A 293 7.35 -5.11 -6.46
C ILE A 293 8.17 -6.05 -7.35
N ASN A 294 9.25 -6.68 -6.87
CA ASN A 294 10.02 -7.67 -7.62
C ASN A 294 9.18 -8.89 -8.04
N HIS A 295 8.20 -9.30 -7.24
CA HIS A 295 7.24 -10.35 -7.61
C HIS A 295 6.33 -9.90 -8.76
N ILE A 296 5.87 -8.65 -8.75
CA ILE A 296 5.06 -8.08 -9.84
C ILE A 296 5.86 -8.07 -11.14
N LEU A 297 7.14 -7.66 -11.09
CA LEU A 297 8.05 -7.70 -12.23
C LEU A 297 8.17 -9.11 -12.83
N ALA A 298 8.41 -10.12 -11.98
CA ALA A 298 8.50 -11.50 -12.42
C ALA A 298 7.22 -11.98 -13.11
N LYS A 299 6.05 -11.63 -12.58
CA LYS A 299 4.75 -11.94 -13.21
C LYS A 299 4.57 -11.21 -14.54
N ALA A 300 4.91 -9.93 -14.63
CA ALA A 300 4.78 -9.13 -15.85
C ALA A 300 5.69 -9.68 -16.97
N VAL A 301 6.95 -9.99 -16.65
CA VAL A 301 7.88 -10.58 -17.63
C VAL A 301 7.44 -11.97 -18.05
N LYS A 302 6.95 -12.79 -17.13
CA LYS A 302 6.35 -14.10 -17.47
C LYS A 302 5.13 -13.97 -18.39
N ALA A 303 4.38 -12.88 -18.28
CA ALA A 303 3.25 -12.57 -19.17
C ALA A 303 3.69 -12.00 -20.53
N GLY A 304 5.01 -11.84 -20.78
CA GLY A 304 5.57 -11.41 -22.06
C GLY A 304 5.97 -9.94 -22.15
N ILE A 305 5.92 -9.18 -21.05
CA ILE A 305 6.40 -7.80 -21.05
C ILE A 305 7.93 -7.80 -21.06
N PRO A 306 8.60 -7.05 -21.97
CA PRO A 306 10.05 -6.94 -21.96
C PRO A 306 10.57 -6.45 -20.60
N ALA A 307 11.59 -7.11 -20.06
CA ALA A 307 12.07 -6.81 -18.71
C ALA A 307 12.45 -5.34 -18.48
N PRO A 308 13.16 -4.63 -19.41
CA PRO A 308 13.44 -3.22 -19.20
C PRO A 308 12.20 -2.33 -19.15
N VAL A 309 11.14 -2.68 -19.90
CA VAL A 309 9.84 -1.99 -19.86
C VAL A 309 9.16 -2.24 -18.51
N ALA A 310 9.13 -3.50 -18.03
CA ALA A 310 8.57 -3.81 -16.72
C ALA A 310 9.33 -3.06 -15.60
N VAL A 311 10.67 -3.00 -15.68
CA VAL A 311 11.47 -2.23 -14.71
C VAL A 311 11.14 -0.74 -14.77
N SER A 312 10.93 -0.14 -15.96
CA SER A 312 10.54 1.28 -16.05
C SER A 312 9.19 1.55 -15.35
N MET A 313 8.25 0.61 -15.43
CA MET A 313 6.94 0.69 -14.76
C MET A 313 7.04 0.57 -13.23
N ALA A 314 8.14 0.05 -12.71
CA ALA A 314 8.42 -0.08 -11.28
C ALA A 314 9.45 0.96 -10.78
N THR A 315 9.85 1.93 -11.59
CA THR A 315 10.94 2.86 -11.23
C THR A 315 10.70 4.27 -11.76
N ILE A 316 11.03 4.52 -13.02
CA ILE A 316 10.95 5.88 -13.59
C ILE A 316 9.51 6.34 -13.85
N ASN A 317 8.58 5.44 -14.16
CA ASN A 317 7.20 5.82 -14.45
C ASN A 317 6.49 6.35 -13.20
N PRO A 318 6.48 5.64 -12.04
CA PRO A 318 5.91 6.21 -10.81
C PRO A 318 6.64 7.49 -10.38
N ALA A 319 7.97 7.55 -10.52
CA ALA A 319 8.71 8.78 -10.23
C ALA A 319 8.26 9.96 -11.11
N SER A 320 7.99 9.70 -12.40
CA SER A 320 7.49 10.71 -13.34
C SER A 320 6.06 11.14 -13.02
N CYS A 321 5.20 10.20 -12.63
CA CYS A 321 3.82 10.50 -12.21
C CYS A 321 3.80 11.52 -11.07
N TYR A 322 4.65 11.31 -10.07
CA TYR A 322 4.74 12.18 -8.88
C TYR A 322 5.72 13.35 -9.04
N GLY A 323 6.30 13.56 -10.22
CA GLY A 323 7.24 14.67 -10.45
C GLY A 323 8.55 14.56 -9.67
N LEU A 324 8.93 13.38 -9.20
CA LEU A 324 10.15 13.16 -8.43
C LEU A 324 11.38 13.24 -9.35
N GLN A 325 12.21 14.24 -9.12
CA GLN A 325 13.40 14.51 -9.95
C GLN A 325 14.62 13.69 -9.49
N GLY A 326 15.35 13.11 -10.45
CA GLY A 326 16.62 12.43 -10.19
C GLY A 326 16.48 11.14 -9.38
N VAL A 327 15.38 10.40 -9.57
CA VAL A 327 15.13 9.06 -9.00
C VAL A 327 14.54 8.14 -10.07
N GLY A 328 14.64 6.83 -9.86
CA GLY A 328 14.02 5.82 -10.72
C GLY A 328 14.83 5.44 -11.98
N ALA A 329 16.07 5.89 -12.14
CA ALA A 329 16.94 5.49 -13.25
C ALA A 329 18.41 5.36 -12.80
N ILE A 330 19.20 4.60 -13.54
CA ILE A 330 20.67 4.57 -13.41
C ILE A 330 21.26 5.56 -14.41
N ALA A 331 21.32 6.83 -13.99
CA ALA A 331 21.80 7.92 -14.82
C ALA A 331 22.56 8.95 -13.98
N PRO A 332 23.49 9.73 -14.58
CA PRO A 332 24.23 10.77 -13.86
C PRO A 332 23.29 11.77 -13.16
N GLY A 333 23.58 12.08 -11.90
CA GLY A 333 22.77 12.97 -11.06
C GLY A 333 21.61 12.31 -10.35
N TYR A 334 21.23 11.09 -10.69
CA TYR A 334 20.16 10.34 -10.03
C TYR A 334 20.60 9.78 -8.67
N ALA A 335 19.67 9.57 -7.77
CA ALA A 335 19.91 8.89 -6.51
C ALA A 335 20.49 7.49 -6.76
N ALA A 336 21.50 7.12 -5.98
CA ALA A 336 22.11 5.79 -6.07
C ALA A 336 21.30 4.75 -5.28
N ASP A 337 20.00 4.66 -5.61
CA ASP A 337 19.10 3.60 -5.15
C ASP A 337 19.15 2.49 -6.21
N LEU A 338 19.73 1.35 -5.87
CA LEU A 338 20.14 0.32 -6.84
C LEU A 338 19.84 -1.08 -6.30
N CYS A 339 19.48 -2.00 -7.20
CA CYS A 339 19.32 -3.42 -6.89
C CYS A 339 20.16 -4.28 -7.83
N LEU A 340 20.93 -5.20 -7.27
CA LEU A 340 21.65 -6.24 -8.00
C LEU A 340 20.82 -7.51 -8.01
N LEU A 341 20.57 -8.05 -9.22
CA LEU A 341 19.73 -9.22 -9.47
C LEU A 341 20.53 -10.32 -10.14
N GLU A 342 20.18 -11.56 -9.84
CA GLU A 342 20.74 -12.72 -10.58
C GLU A 342 20.30 -12.74 -12.05
N ASP A 343 19.01 -12.47 -12.29
CA ASP A 343 18.37 -12.52 -13.61
C ASP A 343 17.19 -11.54 -13.72
N LEU A 344 16.69 -11.37 -14.93
CA LEU A 344 15.51 -10.55 -15.24
C LEU A 344 14.23 -11.39 -15.50
N VAL A 345 14.18 -12.61 -14.98
CA VAL A 345 13.01 -13.50 -15.07
C VAL A 345 12.39 -13.70 -13.68
N SER A 346 13.21 -14.13 -12.73
CA SER A 346 12.78 -14.33 -11.33
C SER A 346 12.83 -13.03 -10.51
N PHE A 347 13.62 -12.06 -10.94
CA PHE A 347 13.91 -10.81 -10.19
C PHE A 347 14.36 -11.07 -8.75
N ARG A 348 15.18 -12.11 -8.57
CA ARG A 348 15.74 -12.44 -7.28
C ARG A 348 16.82 -11.42 -6.89
N VAL A 349 16.52 -10.68 -5.83
CA VAL A 349 17.38 -9.61 -5.32
C VAL A 349 18.52 -10.20 -4.50
N GLN A 350 19.75 -9.76 -4.77
CA GLN A 350 20.93 -10.10 -3.98
C GLN A 350 21.37 -8.95 -3.10
N ASP A 351 21.64 -7.81 -3.68
CA ASP A 351 22.17 -6.65 -2.97
C ASP A 351 21.33 -5.42 -3.30
N VAL A 352 21.16 -4.56 -2.29
CA VAL A 352 20.43 -3.29 -2.45
C VAL A 352 21.26 -2.16 -1.84
N TRP A 353 21.31 -1.06 -2.57
CA TRP A 353 21.88 0.20 -2.10
C TRP A 353 20.77 1.26 -2.05
N CYS A 354 20.73 2.02 -0.96
CA CYS A 354 19.93 3.22 -0.81
C CYS A 354 20.86 4.41 -0.65
N ALA A 355 20.73 5.41 -1.51
CA ALA A 355 21.64 6.56 -1.59
C ALA A 355 23.14 6.15 -1.59
N GLY A 356 23.48 5.07 -2.32
CA GLY A 356 24.84 4.53 -2.43
C GLY A 356 25.33 3.75 -1.21
N ARG A 357 24.55 3.62 -0.15
CA ARG A 357 24.84 2.80 1.03
C ARG A 357 24.22 1.42 0.87
N GLN A 358 25.03 0.37 0.96
CA GLN A 358 24.52 -1.01 0.90
C GLN A 358 23.67 -1.30 2.15
N VAL A 359 22.40 -1.66 1.93
CA VAL A 359 21.42 -1.94 2.99
C VAL A 359 20.96 -3.40 3.02
N VAL A 360 21.14 -4.11 1.88
CA VAL A 360 20.90 -5.55 1.77
C VAL A 360 22.15 -6.18 1.14
N ARG A 361 22.55 -7.33 1.68
CA ARG A 361 23.65 -8.16 1.17
C ARG A 361 23.22 -9.61 1.14
N ASP A 362 23.44 -10.29 0.00
CA ASP A 362 23.07 -11.69 -0.20
C ASP A 362 21.61 -11.98 0.19
N GLY A 363 20.68 -11.07 -0.18
CA GLY A 363 19.27 -11.16 0.11
C GLY A 363 18.87 -10.90 1.58
N ARG A 364 19.80 -10.45 2.42
CA ARG A 364 19.55 -10.17 3.84
C ARG A 364 19.73 -8.71 4.18
N LEU A 365 18.80 -8.17 4.95
CA LEU A 365 18.92 -6.82 5.49
C LEU A 365 20.15 -6.71 6.38
N THR A 366 20.99 -5.70 6.13
CA THR A 366 22.20 -5.42 6.90
C THR A 366 22.18 -4.03 7.55
N ALA A 367 21.25 -3.18 7.14
CA ALA A 367 21.06 -1.86 7.73
C ALA A 367 20.25 -1.97 9.03
N ASP A 368 20.61 -1.14 10.01
CA ASP A 368 19.78 -0.95 11.20
C ASP A 368 18.51 -0.18 10.83
N ILE A 369 17.39 -0.64 11.36
CA ILE A 369 16.08 0.01 11.24
C ILE A 369 15.81 0.74 12.57
N PRO A 370 15.76 2.08 12.56
CA PRO A 370 15.45 2.84 13.75
C PRO A 370 14.02 2.54 14.23
N SER A 371 13.85 2.42 15.55
CA SER A 371 12.55 2.29 16.17
C SER A 371 11.93 3.67 16.42
N CYS A 372 10.62 3.78 16.24
CA CYS A 372 9.84 4.95 16.61
C CYS A 372 8.82 4.55 17.68
N PRO A 373 8.75 5.26 18.83
CA PRO A 373 7.75 4.97 19.85
C PRO A 373 6.35 5.29 19.33
N VAL A 374 5.40 4.39 19.59
CA VAL A 374 3.99 4.60 19.24
C VAL A 374 3.36 5.51 20.29
N PRO A 375 2.64 6.57 19.90
CA PRO A 375 1.88 7.40 20.84
C PRO A 375 0.83 6.60 21.61
N ALA A 376 0.74 6.82 22.92
CA ALA A 376 -0.17 6.06 23.79
C ALA A 376 -1.65 6.05 23.32
N PRO A 377 -2.22 7.15 22.78
CA PRO A 377 -3.60 7.11 22.28
C PRO A 377 -3.80 6.14 21.10
N LEU A 378 -2.77 5.86 20.30
CA LEU A 378 -2.85 4.87 19.21
C LEU A 378 -2.73 3.43 19.73
N LEU A 379 -2.17 3.22 20.92
CA LEU A 379 -2.14 1.90 21.59
C LEU A 379 -3.42 1.62 22.39
N ASP A 380 -4.29 2.62 22.55
CA ASP A 380 -5.56 2.53 23.27
C ASP A 380 -6.69 3.13 22.42
N SER A 381 -6.90 2.55 21.24
CA SER A 381 -7.83 3.07 20.24
C SER A 381 -9.15 2.28 20.16
N VAL A 382 -9.41 1.34 21.09
CA VAL A 382 -10.63 0.50 21.07
C VAL A 382 -11.47 0.76 22.31
N ARG A 383 -12.68 1.29 22.10
CA ARG A 383 -13.67 1.62 23.15
C ARG A 383 -15.04 1.13 22.74
N LEU A 384 -15.53 0.07 23.35
CA LEU A 384 -16.83 -0.54 22.97
C LEU A 384 -18.05 0.17 23.57
N GLY A 385 -17.88 0.98 24.65
CA GLY A 385 -19.00 1.53 25.40
C GLY A 385 -19.87 0.44 26.02
N ASP A 386 -21.17 0.65 26.03
CA ASP A 386 -22.18 -0.27 26.61
C ASP A 386 -22.52 -1.38 25.59
N PHE A 387 -21.53 -2.20 25.22
CA PHE A 387 -21.69 -3.32 24.30
C PHE A 387 -22.02 -4.62 25.04
N GLY A 388 -22.98 -5.39 24.52
CA GLY A 388 -23.34 -6.72 25.06
C GLY A 388 -24.24 -7.50 24.12
N ALA A 389 -24.61 -8.73 24.50
CA ALA A 389 -25.36 -9.66 23.66
C ALA A 389 -26.71 -9.11 23.14
N CYS A 390 -27.35 -8.23 23.90
CA CYS A 390 -28.60 -7.59 23.48
C CYS A 390 -28.43 -6.73 22.23
N ALA A 391 -27.24 -6.16 22.01
CA ALA A 391 -26.94 -5.36 20.83
C ALA A 391 -26.86 -6.20 19.52
N LEU A 392 -26.75 -7.52 19.64
CA LEU A 392 -26.70 -8.44 18.49
C LEU A 392 -28.06 -8.99 18.06
N ARG A 393 -29.17 -8.60 18.73
CA ARG A 393 -30.50 -9.01 18.32
C ARG A 393 -30.88 -8.34 16.99
N LEU A 394 -31.11 -9.15 15.96
CA LEU A 394 -31.51 -8.69 14.61
C LEU A 394 -32.99 -9.05 14.35
N PRO A 395 -33.96 -8.12 14.56
CA PRO A 395 -35.35 -8.35 14.27
C PRO A 395 -35.62 -8.54 12.76
N VAL A 396 -36.38 -9.59 12.42
CA VAL A 396 -36.82 -9.84 11.03
C VAL A 396 -38.33 -10.20 11.04
N PRO A 397 -39.19 -9.21 11.25
CA PRO A 397 -40.62 -9.46 11.46
C PRO A 397 -41.32 -10.03 10.21
N SER A 398 -40.81 -9.77 9.01
CA SER A 398 -41.39 -10.27 7.76
C SER A 398 -40.96 -11.69 7.38
N GLY A 399 -40.01 -12.29 8.11
CA GLY A 399 -39.40 -13.56 7.70
C GLY A 399 -38.61 -13.49 6.39
N LYS A 400 -38.40 -12.29 5.86
CA LYS A 400 -37.52 -12.02 4.69
C LYS A 400 -36.54 -10.93 5.04
N ALA A 401 -35.32 -11.06 4.55
CA ALA A 401 -34.25 -10.09 4.79
C ALA A 401 -33.39 -9.86 3.53
N HIS A 402 -32.77 -8.70 3.47
CA HIS A 402 -31.64 -8.46 2.58
C HIS A 402 -30.44 -9.24 3.11
N VAL A 403 -29.79 -9.97 2.22
CA VAL A 403 -28.60 -10.79 2.52
C VAL A 403 -27.46 -10.31 1.65
N ILE A 404 -26.36 -9.93 2.27
CA ILE A 404 -25.10 -9.58 1.59
C ILE A 404 -24.44 -10.88 1.14
N CYS A 405 -24.53 -11.18 -0.16
CA CYS A 405 -23.94 -12.40 -0.74
C CYS A 405 -22.54 -12.13 -1.26
N MET A 406 -21.54 -12.74 -0.62
CA MET A 406 -20.15 -12.65 -1.05
C MET A 406 -19.91 -13.41 -2.35
N GLN A 407 -19.09 -12.83 -3.23
CA GLN A 407 -18.67 -13.45 -4.49
C GLN A 407 -17.24 -13.99 -4.36
N PRO A 408 -16.96 -15.24 -4.81
CA PRO A 408 -15.60 -15.79 -4.77
C PRO A 408 -14.60 -14.94 -5.57
N ARG A 409 -13.48 -14.59 -4.96
CA ARG A 409 -12.39 -13.80 -5.57
C ARG A 409 -12.83 -12.43 -6.10
N SER A 410 -13.81 -11.81 -5.48
CA SER A 410 -14.34 -10.49 -5.84
C SER A 410 -14.54 -9.66 -4.58
N LEU A 411 -14.28 -8.35 -4.68
CA LEU A 411 -14.65 -7.37 -3.65
C LEU A 411 -16.13 -6.94 -3.79
N VAL A 412 -16.77 -7.26 -4.92
CA VAL A 412 -18.19 -6.94 -5.15
C VAL A 412 -19.07 -7.96 -4.46
N THR A 413 -20.10 -7.49 -3.76
CA THR A 413 -21.15 -8.31 -3.15
C THR A 413 -22.46 -8.15 -3.91
N GLU A 414 -23.38 -9.12 -3.74
CA GLU A 414 -24.76 -9.04 -4.27
C GLU A 414 -25.73 -8.83 -3.11
N ASP A 415 -26.70 -7.95 -3.30
CA ASP A 415 -27.89 -7.86 -2.43
C ASP A 415 -28.95 -8.86 -2.89
N ARG A 416 -29.37 -9.76 -2.00
CA ARG A 416 -30.44 -10.71 -2.29
C ARG A 416 -31.48 -10.68 -1.19
N VAL A 417 -32.73 -10.41 -1.55
CA VAL A 417 -33.86 -10.59 -0.65
C VAL A 417 -34.29 -12.04 -0.63
N MET A 418 -34.20 -12.69 0.53
CA MET A 418 -34.55 -14.09 0.66
C MET A 418 -35.28 -14.40 1.98
N PRO A 419 -36.08 -15.50 2.04
CA PRO A 419 -36.69 -15.95 3.28
C PRO A 419 -35.61 -16.40 4.26
N VAL A 420 -35.76 -16.06 5.53
CA VAL A 420 -34.88 -16.45 6.63
C VAL A 420 -35.69 -17.00 7.80
N ALA A 421 -35.18 -18.03 8.45
CA ALA A 421 -35.79 -18.57 9.65
C ALA A 421 -35.51 -17.64 10.83
N THR A 422 -36.52 -17.41 11.63
CA THR A 422 -36.47 -16.58 12.82
C THR A 422 -36.80 -17.39 14.07
N GLU A 423 -36.36 -16.90 15.21
CA GLU A 423 -36.72 -17.34 16.56
C GLU A 423 -37.01 -16.10 17.38
N ASP A 424 -38.16 -16.08 18.06
CA ASP A 424 -38.67 -14.90 18.78
C ASP A 424 -38.65 -13.60 17.94
N GLY A 425 -38.96 -13.73 16.64
CA GLY A 425 -38.98 -12.61 15.68
C GLY A 425 -37.64 -12.07 15.27
N CYS A 426 -36.50 -12.69 15.70
CA CYS A 426 -35.16 -12.33 15.36
C CYS A 426 -34.51 -13.37 14.44
N PHE A 427 -33.54 -12.97 13.64
CA PHE A 427 -32.76 -13.87 12.78
C PHE A 427 -32.06 -14.94 13.62
N ALA A 428 -32.26 -16.21 13.26
CA ALA A 428 -31.67 -17.37 13.92
C ALA A 428 -30.62 -18.03 13.02
N ALA A 429 -29.34 -17.70 13.18
CA ALA A 429 -28.25 -18.19 12.31
C ALA A 429 -28.20 -19.72 12.26
N GLY A 430 -28.35 -20.40 13.39
CA GLY A 430 -28.36 -21.87 13.47
C GLY A 430 -29.50 -22.56 12.70
N ARG A 431 -30.56 -21.83 12.32
CA ARG A 431 -31.69 -22.31 11.48
C ARG A 431 -31.56 -21.95 10.00
N ASN A 432 -30.49 -21.20 9.62
CA ASN A 432 -30.27 -20.71 8.26
C ASN A 432 -28.94 -21.24 7.70
N PRO A 433 -28.86 -22.49 7.24
CA PRO A 433 -27.64 -23.06 6.72
C PRO A 433 -27.04 -22.20 5.59
N GLY A 434 -25.78 -21.83 5.72
CA GLY A 434 -25.06 -20.98 4.74
C GLY A 434 -25.25 -19.48 4.93
N LEU A 435 -25.98 -19.05 5.95
CA LEU A 435 -26.09 -17.65 6.38
C LEU A 435 -25.48 -17.49 7.78
N CYS A 436 -24.91 -16.33 8.04
CA CYS A 436 -24.45 -15.93 9.37
C CYS A 436 -24.81 -14.46 9.63
N LYS A 437 -24.79 -14.06 10.89
CA LYS A 437 -24.94 -12.67 11.27
C LYS A 437 -23.63 -11.94 11.02
N VAL A 438 -23.70 -10.67 10.62
CA VAL A 438 -22.59 -9.73 10.65
C VAL A 438 -22.96 -8.56 11.56
N ALA A 439 -22.00 -8.13 12.38
CA ALA A 439 -22.11 -6.94 13.22
C ALA A 439 -20.94 -6.01 12.91
N VAL A 440 -21.24 -4.71 12.83
CA VAL A 440 -20.25 -3.62 12.78
C VAL A 440 -20.38 -2.85 14.08
N VAL A 441 -19.39 -2.93 14.95
CA VAL A 441 -19.40 -2.33 16.29
C VAL A 441 -18.51 -1.10 16.28
N GLU A 442 -19.10 0.06 16.56
CA GLU A 442 -18.34 1.30 16.72
C GLU A 442 -17.33 1.15 17.86
N ARG A 443 -16.05 1.48 17.59
CA ARG A 443 -14.96 1.26 18.53
C ARG A 443 -14.14 2.51 18.88
N HIS A 444 -14.45 3.63 18.29
CA HIS A 444 -13.61 4.84 18.41
C HIS A 444 -14.09 5.74 19.55
N LYS A 445 -15.40 5.96 19.63
CA LYS A 445 -16.04 6.92 20.54
C LYS A 445 -16.71 6.26 21.74
N GLY A 446 -16.79 4.90 21.73
CA GLY A 446 -17.50 4.15 22.79
C GLY A 446 -18.98 4.47 22.83
N SER A 447 -19.61 4.68 21.68
CA SER A 447 -21.02 5.05 21.58
C SER A 447 -21.97 3.87 21.84
N GLY A 448 -21.47 2.64 21.83
CA GLY A 448 -22.28 1.42 21.89
C GLY A 448 -23.10 1.14 20.64
N LYS A 449 -22.90 1.90 19.55
CA LYS A 449 -23.60 1.67 18.27
C LYS A 449 -23.16 0.36 17.63
N VAL A 450 -24.15 -0.40 17.11
CA VAL A 450 -23.95 -1.64 16.38
C VAL A 450 -24.83 -1.65 15.14
N GLY A 451 -24.21 -1.79 13.97
CA GLY A 451 -24.89 -2.10 12.72
C GLY A 451 -25.00 -3.61 12.56
N LEU A 452 -26.18 -4.13 12.15
CA LEU A 452 -26.40 -5.56 11.98
C LEU A 452 -26.83 -5.89 10.55
N GLY A 453 -26.37 -7.04 10.06
CA GLY A 453 -26.75 -7.58 8.76
C GLY A 453 -26.68 -9.10 8.72
N ILE A 454 -26.99 -9.65 7.53
CA ILE A 454 -26.90 -11.08 7.27
C ILE A 454 -25.93 -11.29 6.11
N LEU A 455 -24.92 -12.16 6.30
CA LEU A 455 -24.00 -12.60 5.26
C LEU A 455 -24.41 -13.95 4.71
N GLY A 456 -24.37 -14.08 3.39
CA GLY A 456 -24.50 -15.34 2.68
C GLY A 456 -23.23 -15.74 1.96
N ARG A 457 -23.02 -17.04 1.78
CA ARG A 457 -21.83 -17.62 1.12
C ARG A 457 -20.49 -17.29 1.80
N TYR A 458 -20.55 -17.05 3.11
CA TYR A 458 -19.35 -16.84 3.91
C TYR A 458 -18.66 -18.20 4.14
N VAL A 459 -17.37 -18.28 3.93
CA VAL A 459 -16.50 -19.47 4.11
C VAL A 459 -16.85 -20.69 3.23
N GLY A 460 -15.98 -21.02 2.24
CA GLY A 460 -15.95 -22.27 1.48
C GLY A 460 -17.35 -22.74 1.04
N LYS A 461 -17.55 -23.81 0.47
CA LYS A 461 -18.81 -24.39 -0.05
C LYS A 461 -20.17 -23.91 0.52
N GLY A 462 -20.23 -22.62 0.99
CA GLY A 462 -21.45 -21.98 1.48
C GLY A 462 -21.90 -22.43 2.87
N ARG A 463 -21.00 -22.88 3.71
CA ARG A 463 -21.27 -23.20 5.12
C ARG A 463 -20.35 -22.41 6.04
N PHE A 464 -20.90 -21.69 6.99
CA PHE A 464 -20.15 -21.22 8.15
C PHE A 464 -19.86 -22.44 9.05
N LEU A 465 -18.61 -22.57 9.52
CA LEU A 465 -18.17 -23.79 10.24
C LEU A 465 -18.47 -23.78 11.74
N GLY A 466 -19.30 -22.84 12.21
CA GLY A 466 -19.62 -22.62 13.62
C GLY A 466 -18.60 -21.72 14.32
N GLY A 467 -19.06 -20.79 15.15
CA GLY A 467 -18.26 -19.83 15.88
C GLY A 467 -18.36 -18.40 15.37
N ALA A 468 -17.36 -17.56 15.67
CA ALA A 468 -17.30 -16.17 15.24
C ALA A 468 -15.88 -15.72 14.91
N LEU A 469 -15.78 -14.86 13.91
CA LEU A 469 -14.56 -14.14 13.54
C LEU A 469 -14.80 -12.65 13.72
N ALA A 470 -13.97 -11.98 14.54
CA ALA A 470 -13.97 -10.54 14.70
C ALA A 470 -12.64 -9.94 14.26
N THR A 471 -12.69 -8.75 13.65
CA THR A 471 -11.51 -8.00 13.24
C THR A 471 -11.72 -6.50 13.41
N SER A 472 -10.68 -5.76 13.79
CA SER A 472 -10.64 -4.30 13.73
C SER A 472 -10.12 -3.76 12.40
N ILE A 473 -9.75 -4.62 11.46
CA ILE A 473 -9.40 -4.24 10.08
C ILE A 473 -10.67 -4.29 9.25
N ALA A 474 -11.22 -3.14 8.95
CA ALA A 474 -12.48 -2.99 8.21
C ALA A 474 -12.47 -1.66 7.46
N HIS A 475 -12.04 -1.70 6.21
CA HIS A 475 -11.90 -0.51 5.36
C HIS A 475 -13.23 0.24 5.20
N ASP A 476 -13.24 1.56 5.35
CA ASP A 476 -12.05 2.39 5.66
C ASP A 476 -12.09 2.92 7.09
N SER A 477 -13.26 2.90 7.76
CA SER A 477 -13.43 3.45 9.12
C SER A 477 -12.90 2.57 10.23
N HIS A 478 -12.56 1.31 9.92
CA HIS A 478 -11.94 0.35 10.84
C HIS A 478 -12.69 0.15 12.16
N ASN A 479 -14.02 0.12 12.11
CA ASN A 479 -14.85 -0.37 13.19
C ASN A 479 -14.65 -1.89 13.35
N ILE A 480 -15.02 -2.48 14.49
CA ILE A 480 -14.93 -3.93 14.63
C ILE A 480 -16.04 -4.58 13.81
N VAL A 481 -15.63 -5.38 12.81
CA VAL A 481 -16.54 -6.26 12.07
C VAL A 481 -16.46 -7.66 12.65
N CYS A 482 -17.62 -8.23 12.96
CA CYS A 482 -17.73 -9.60 13.46
C CYS A 482 -18.76 -10.37 12.65
N ALA A 483 -18.39 -11.55 12.16
CA ALA A 483 -19.31 -12.48 11.52
C ALA A 483 -19.39 -13.78 12.33
N GLY A 484 -20.62 -14.27 12.58
CA GLY A 484 -20.79 -15.47 13.39
C GLY A 484 -22.19 -16.10 13.31
N ASP A 485 -22.29 -17.33 13.77
CA ASP A 485 -23.53 -18.09 13.86
C ASP A 485 -24.05 -18.27 15.30
N SER A 486 -23.33 -17.74 16.29
CA SER A 486 -23.71 -17.70 17.70
C SER A 486 -23.43 -16.32 18.28
N ASP A 487 -24.43 -15.71 18.94
CA ASP A 487 -24.28 -14.40 19.56
C ASP A 487 -23.24 -14.44 20.70
N GLU A 488 -23.16 -15.54 21.43
CA GLU A 488 -22.18 -15.74 22.50
C GLU A 488 -20.75 -15.76 21.97
N ASP A 489 -20.51 -16.46 20.86
CA ASP A 489 -19.19 -16.50 20.23
C ASP A 489 -18.84 -15.15 19.58
N MET A 490 -19.83 -14.44 19.02
CA MET A 490 -19.63 -13.09 18.48
C MET A 490 -19.24 -12.10 19.59
N VAL A 491 -19.92 -12.10 20.72
CA VAL A 491 -19.55 -11.26 21.88
C VAL A 491 -18.13 -11.59 22.34
N ALA A 492 -17.82 -12.87 22.52
CA ALA A 492 -16.50 -13.31 22.98
C ALA A 492 -15.38 -12.90 22.00
N ALA A 493 -15.65 -12.95 20.68
CA ALA A 493 -14.70 -12.54 19.66
C ALA A 493 -14.48 -11.01 19.64
N ILE A 494 -15.54 -10.22 19.73
CA ILE A 494 -15.48 -8.74 19.80
C ILE A 494 -14.73 -8.30 21.05
N GLU A 495 -15.05 -8.88 22.22
CA GLU A 495 -14.35 -8.59 23.46
C GLU A 495 -12.87 -9.02 23.42
N ALA A 496 -12.55 -10.13 22.74
CA ALA A 496 -11.15 -10.55 22.57
C ALA A 496 -10.36 -9.53 21.75
N VAL A 497 -10.93 -9.01 20.65
CA VAL A 497 -10.34 -7.93 19.85
C VAL A 497 -10.15 -6.67 20.70
N ALA A 498 -11.15 -6.30 21.50
CA ALA A 498 -11.05 -5.13 22.37
C ALA A 498 -9.96 -5.27 23.44
N ARG A 499 -9.87 -6.44 24.09
CA ARG A 499 -8.80 -6.72 25.08
C ARG A 499 -7.39 -6.68 24.51
N MET A 500 -7.23 -6.94 23.22
CA MET A 500 -5.95 -6.85 22.50
C MET A 500 -5.67 -5.44 21.97
N HIS A 501 -6.53 -4.47 22.23
CA HIS A 501 -6.51 -3.11 21.64
C HIS A 501 -6.58 -3.11 20.10
N GLY A 502 -7.25 -4.13 19.54
CA GLY A 502 -7.41 -4.36 18.10
C GLY A 502 -6.74 -5.63 17.62
N GLY A 503 -7.12 -6.05 16.43
CA GLY A 503 -6.59 -7.26 15.81
C GLY A 503 -7.68 -8.18 15.28
N ILE A 504 -7.37 -9.48 15.23
CA ILE A 504 -8.24 -10.54 14.72
C ILE A 504 -8.44 -11.58 15.80
N ALA A 505 -9.66 -12.07 16.00
CA ALA A 505 -9.97 -13.15 16.93
C ALA A 505 -10.95 -14.15 16.31
N LEU A 506 -10.61 -15.43 16.35
CA LEU A 506 -11.47 -16.55 15.98
C LEU A 506 -11.93 -17.28 17.25
N VAL A 507 -13.24 -17.35 17.46
CA VAL A 507 -13.84 -17.95 18.65
C VAL A 507 -14.83 -19.05 18.27
N ARG A 508 -14.85 -20.12 19.03
CA ARG A 508 -15.83 -21.21 18.89
C ARG A 508 -16.16 -21.80 20.25
N GLN A 509 -17.45 -21.90 20.57
CA GLN A 509 -17.95 -22.46 21.84
C GLN A 509 -17.30 -21.76 23.06
N GLY A 510 -17.21 -20.43 23.01
CA GLY A 510 -16.61 -19.60 24.04
C GLY A 510 -15.09 -19.69 24.16
N ARG A 511 -14.40 -20.43 23.28
CA ARG A 511 -12.94 -20.59 23.30
C ARG A 511 -12.28 -19.83 22.15
N ILE A 512 -11.27 -19.04 22.45
CA ILE A 512 -10.42 -18.42 21.44
C ILE A 512 -9.56 -19.52 20.80
N LEU A 513 -9.75 -19.76 19.49
CA LEU A 513 -9.00 -20.73 18.71
C LEU A 513 -7.70 -20.14 18.17
N ALA A 514 -7.77 -18.89 17.70
CA ALA A 514 -6.62 -18.13 17.20
C ALA A 514 -6.84 -16.64 17.46
N SER A 515 -5.75 -15.88 17.58
CA SER A 515 -5.80 -14.43 17.68
C SER A 515 -4.50 -13.79 17.20
N LEU A 516 -4.64 -12.59 16.63
CA LEU A 516 -3.55 -11.73 16.22
C LEU A 516 -3.78 -10.34 16.80
N ALA A 517 -2.93 -9.90 17.72
CA ALA A 517 -3.00 -8.56 18.29
C ALA A 517 -2.39 -7.52 17.34
N LEU A 518 -3.10 -6.42 17.13
CA LEU A 518 -2.69 -5.28 16.30
C LEU A 518 -2.90 -3.98 17.10
N PRO A 519 -2.07 -3.74 18.14
CA PRO A 519 -2.36 -2.68 19.10
C PRO A 519 -2.14 -1.27 18.55
N VAL A 520 -1.43 -1.10 17.44
CA VAL A 520 -1.17 0.23 16.87
C VAL A 520 -2.36 0.63 15.99
N GLY A 521 -3.21 1.47 16.52
CA GLY A 521 -4.44 1.91 15.87
C GLY A 521 -5.48 0.79 15.68
N GLY A 522 -5.27 -0.39 16.25
CA GLY A 522 -6.07 -1.57 15.93
C GLY A 522 -5.75 -2.19 14.56
N LEU A 523 -4.65 -1.78 13.89
CA LEU A 523 -4.32 -2.09 12.51
C LEU A 523 -2.95 -2.73 12.35
N MET A 524 -1.95 -2.31 13.13
CA MET A 524 -0.56 -2.73 12.95
C MET A 524 -0.01 -3.42 14.21
N SER A 525 0.82 -4.43 13.97
CA SER A 525 1.56 -5.17 14.99
C SER A 525 2.81 -4.38 15.44
N THR A 526 3.21 -4.55 16.69
CA THR A 526 4.51 -4.08 17.19
C THR A 526 5.62 -5.11 16.97
N GLU A 527 5.32 -6.25 16.38
CA GLU A 527 6.23 -7.36 16.15
C GLU A 527 6.94 -7.27 14.80
N THR A 528 7.89 -8.15 14.56
CA THR A 528 8.55 -8.28 13.26
C THR A 528 7.60 -8.82 12.19
N ALA A 529 7.91 -8.58 10.91
CA ALA A 529 7.13 -9.13 9.81
C ALA A 529 7.01 -10.65 9.86
N GLY A 530 8.09 -11.35 10.24
CA GLY A 530 8.09 -12.82 10.36
C GLY A 530 7.17 -13.34 11.48
N GLU A 531 7.10 -12.64 12.62
CA GLU A 531 6.22 -13.00 13.72
C GLU A 531 4.75 -12.73 13.36
N THR A 532 4.49 -11.53 12.81
CA THR A 532 3.15 -11.13 12.37
C THR A 532 2.60 -12.12 11.33
N ALA A 533 3.40 -12.47 10.31
CA ALA A 533 3.01 -13.44 9.29
C ALA A 533 2.68 -14.83 9.87
N ARG A 534 3.53 -15.34 10.78
CA ARG A 534 3.28 -16.65 11.42
C ARG A 534 1.98 -16.68 12.21
N ARG A 535 1.66 -15.60 12.91
CA ARG A 535 0.39 -15.50 13.66
C ARG A 535 -0.82 -15.31 12.77
N GLN A 536 -0.64 -14.68 11.61
CA GLN A 536 -1.70 -14.54 10.61
C GLN A 536 -2.04 -15.87 9.94
N GLU A 537 -1.06 -16.75 9.74
CA GLU A 537 -1.24 -18.08 9.14
C GLU A 537 -1.83 -19.12 10.11
N ALA A 538 -1.66 -18.94 11.43
CA ALA A 538 -2.14 -19.83 12.47
C ALA A 538 -3.66 -19.74 12.68
#